data_eaef5042fa786b625d8a3a56b74c5ac1
#
_entry.id   eaef5042fa786b625d8a3a56b74c5ac1
#
_cell.length_a   1.000
_cell.length_b   1.000
_cell.length_c   1.000
_cell.angle_alpha   90.00
_cell.angle_beta   90.00
_cell.angle_gamma   90.00
#
_symmetry.space_group_name_H-M   'P 1'
#
loop_
_entity.id
_entity.type
_entity.pdbx_description
1 polymer ?
#
loop_
_entity_poly.entity_id
_entity_poly.type
_entity_poly.pdbx_seq_one_letter_code
_entity_poly.pdbx_strand_id
1 'polypeptide(L)'
;MAAKAVVLHAALLAAACVAAPSFAQTNDPNLSQKQVDCLNRTTAAGAGCDQDGGGAKNGGDKSGTGTAAVFLPALIVDLFPNPPASAAPVTPSNGAPPSGGPPNTPPPAPPPSGPVTPPTGLNLAAPPRAVSGEFVPDEVLVTVTGDAGVVQQIANSFGLQVRSQRQSRLLGSTLVRFGITDGRPVGVVLAQLAADGRTQRREPNHIYSLQQAAGIVNYAFDRIALDSKQASGENVRVAVIDTGIDDTNPALAGVTAAQYDAMPNVPIEKRDHGTSVDGLIAGVGALEGMAPGARIYHARAFEGGKSTMDVILAALDWAAEQDVRIINMSFVGPKNDLLGTACRNARALGMVLVAAAGNNGPKAPYGYPAAFDGVIAVTATDAKDGLMPQANRGAYVFISAPGVEMVAPSGAGSDVVTGTSFAAAIVSGAIANLIHAAPDRSADDIEKALAATAKDLGPKGRDNDFGYGLLDIKAAGAAKE
;
A
#
# COMPACT_ATOMS: atom_id res chain seq x y z
N MET A 1 50.47 43.08 25.91
CA MET A 1 51.42 43.17 24.78
C MET A 1 50.89 42.36 23.62
N ALA A 2 50.61 43.08 22.55
CA ALA A 2 50.55 42.72 21.14
C ALA A 2 49.69 41.53 20.66
N ALA A 3 48.63 41.93 20.02
CA ALA A 3 47.84 41.21 19.03
C ALA A 3 48.67 40.80 17.80
N LYS A 4 48.34 39.67 17.18
CA LYS A 4 48.51 39.47 15.73
C LYS A 4 47.28 38.78 15.16
N ALA A 5 46.57 39.50 14.34
CA ALA A 5 45.52 39.02 13.45
C ALA A 5 46.18 38.23 12.30
N VAL A 6 45.58 37.09 11.94
CA VAL A 6 45.85 36.41 10.67
C VAL A 6 44.53 36.35 9.92
N VAL A 7 44.50 37.10 8.82
CA VAL A 7 43.44 37.08 7.80
C VAL A 7 43.66 35.84 6.94
N LEU A 8 42.70 34.94 6.87
CA LEU A 8 42.75 33.84 5.93
C LEU A 8 41.64 34.04 4.88
N HIS A 9 42.08 34.12 3.62
CA HIS A 9 41.21 34.25 2.44
C HIS A 9 40.41 32.96 2.24
N ALA A 10 39.07 33.08 2.19
CA ALA A 10 38.21 32.02 1.73
C ALA A 10 38.15 32.06 0.20
N ALA A 11 38.71 31.06 -0.45
CA ALA A 11 38.51 30.82 -1.87
C ALA A 11 37.16 30.08 -2.08
N LEU A 12 36.22 30.71 -2.76
CA LEU A 12 35.00 30.08 -3.26
C LEU A 12 35.39 29.04 -4.33
N LEU A 13 35.20 27.77 -4.04
CA LEU A 13 35.02 26.72 -5.07
C LEU A 13 33.54 26.42 -5.22
N ALA A 14 32.95 26.94 -6.29
CA ALA A 14 31.63 26.54 -6.73
C ALA A 14 31.75 25.15 -7.36
N ALA A 15 31.35 24.11 -6.66
CA ALA A 15 31.11 22.79 -7.22
C ALA A 15 29.74 22.80 -7.88
N ALA A 16 29.70 22.80 -9.21
CA ALA A 16 28.48 22.58 -9.99
C ALA A 16 28.08 21.10 -9.84
N CYS A 17 27.05 20.82 -9.04
CA CYS A 17 26.34 19.54 -9.10
C CYS A 17 25.57 19.48 -10.42
N VAL A 18 26.05 18.68 -11.37
CA VAL A 18 25.31 18.27 -12.55
C VAL A 18 24.30 17.22 -12.08
N ALA A 19 23.04 17.63 -11.92
CA ALA A 19 21.94 16.70 -11.72
C ALA A 19 21.71 15.93 -13.04
N ALA A 20 21.78 14.62 -12.99
CA ALA A 20 21.38 13.75 -14.10
C ALA A 20 19.87 13.87 -14.32
N PRO A 21 19.41 14.01 -15.56
CA PRO A 21 17.97 14.08 -15.84
C PRO A 21 17.31 12.71 -15.62
N SER A 22 16.29 12.68 -14.78
CA SER A 22 15.37 11.56 -14.67
C SER A 22 14.54 11.47 -15.95
N PHE A 23 14.66 10.37 -16.68
CA PHE A 23 13.81 10.06 -17.83
C PHE A 23 12.42 9.66 -17.32
N ALA A 24 11.46 10.56 -17.39
CA ALA A 24 10.05 10.23 -17.32
C ALA A 24 9.61 9.77 -18.72
N GLN A 25 9.45 8.46 -18.92
CA GLN A 25 8.79 7.94 -20.13
C GLN A 25 7.27 8.13 -19.94
N THR A 26 6.70 9.06 -20.69
CA THR A 26 5.24 9.20 -20.81
C THR A 26 4.72 8.16 -21.81
N ASN A 27 4.09 7.10 -21.32
CA ASN A 27 3.33 6.16 -22.14
C ASN A 27 1.88 6.65 -22.27
N ASP A 28 1.65 7.69 -23.03
CA ASP A 28 0.31 8.08 -23.47
C ASP A 28 0.04 7.40 -24.83
N PRO A 29 -0.93 6.48 -24.95
CA PRO A 29 -1.23 5.75 -26.17
C PRO A 29 -1.78 6.64 -27.31
N ASN A 30 -2.07 7.91 -27.04
CA ASN A 30 -2.60 8.87 -28.04
C ASN A 30 -1.53 9.79 -28.63
N LEU A 31 -0.26 9.68 -28.20
CA LEU A 31 0.82 10.49 -28.76
C LEU A 31 1.47 9.79 -29.96
N SER A 32 1.60 10.52 -31.06
CA SER A 32 2.36 10.01 -32.21
C SER A 32 3.86 9.92 -31.90
N GLN A 33 4.59 9.00 -32.55
CA GLN A 33 6.03 8.80 -32.33
C GLN A 33 6.83 10.11 -32.45
N LYS A 34 6.42 11.05 -33.33
CA LYS A 34 7.02 12.37 -33.46
C LYS A 34 6.84 13.26 -32.24
N GLN A 35 5.71 13.15 -31.54
CA GLN A 35 5.43 13.91 -30.31
C GLN A 35 6.22 13.34 -29.13
N VAL A 36 6.41 12.04 -29.07
CA VAL A 36 7.24 11.37 -28.06
C VAL A 36 8.72 11.73 -28.25
N ASP A 37 9.21 11.74 -29.50
CA ASP A 37 10.59 12.13 -29.83
C ASP A 37 10.84 13.63 -29.58
N CYS A 38 9.82 14.46 -29.69
CA CYS A 38 9.89 15.89 -29.36
C CYS A 38 9.99 16.11 -27.84
N LEU A 39 9.15 15.44 -27.03
CA LEU A 39 9.18 15.50 -25.57
C LEU A 39 10.53 15.03 -25.01
N ASN A 40 11.13 14.01 -25.63
CA ASN A 40 12.44 13.49 -25.20
C ASN A 40 13.64 14.41 -25.62
N ARG A 41 13.45 15.35 -26.53
CA ARG A 41 14.51 16.31 -26.99
C ARG A 41 14.48 17.65 -26.25
N THR A 42 13.36 18.04 -25.64
CA THR A 42 13.20 19.36 -24.99
C THR A 42 13.91 19.48 -23.64
N THR A 43 14.49 18.42 -23.10
CA THR A 43 15.27 18.47 -21.84
C THR A 43 16.72 18.97 -22.00
N ALA A 44 17.21 19.17 -23.24
CA ALA A 44 18.60 19.54 -23.47
C ALA A 44 18.83 20.97 -24.02
N ALA A 45 17.81 21.66 -24.54
CA ALA A 45 17.97 23.04 -25.03
C ALA A 45 16.59 23.69 -25.19
N GLY A 46 16.21 24.61 -24.37
CA GLY A 46 14.96 25.38 -24.34
C GLY A 46 14.29 25.86 -25.63
N ALA A 47 13.98 24.96 -26.54
CA ALA A 47 13.30 25.22 -27.81
C ALA A 47 11.99 24.44 -27.84
N GLY A 48 10.86 25.16 -27.88
CA GLY A 48 9.52 24.59 -28.01
C GLY A 48 9.31 23.99 -29.40
N CYS A 49 8.47 22.91 -29.43
CA CYS A 49 8.04 22.29 -30.69
C CYS A 49 6.86 23.07 -31.27
N ASP A 50 7.07 23.79 -32.35
CA ASP A 50 6.00 24.46 -33.10
C ASP A 50 5.15 23.45 -33.88
N GLN A 51 3.83 23.60 -33.78
CA GLN A 51 2.88 22.92 -34.67
C GLN A 51 2.86 23.61 -36.02
N ASP A 52 3.04 22.87 -37.08
CA ASP A 52 2.97 23.31 -38.49
C ASP A 52 1.62 23.95 -38.82
N GLY A 53 1.69 25.13 -39.42
CA GLY A 53 0.56 25.71 -40.15
C GLY A 53 0.65 27.20 -40.41
N GLY A 54 1.46 27.62 -41.38
CA GLY A 54 1.13 28.73 -42.28
C GLY A 54 1.19 30.18 -41.83
N GLY A 55 2.25 30.89 -42.18
CA GLY A 55 2.10 32.19 -42.85
C GLY A 55 2.28 33.47 -42.04
N ALA A 56 3.35 34.21 -42.35
CA ALA A 56 3.50 35.67 -42.47
C ALA A 56 3.89 36.53 -41.25
N LYS A 57 5.14 36.91 -41.25
CA LYS A 57 5.81 38.23 -41.05
C LYS A 57 5.21 39.33 -40.19
N ASN A 58 6.05 39.83 -39.35
CA ASN A 58 6.54 41.19 -39.03
C ASN A 58 6.46 41.55 -37.56
N GLY A 59 7.56 41.76 -36.94
CA GLY A 59 8.19 43.05 -36.66
C GLY A 59 7.78 43.68 -35.33
N GLY A 60 8.75 43.94 -34.44
CA GLY A 60 8.60 45.00 -33.48
C GLY A 60 8.96 44.69 -32.01
N ASP A 61 10.12 45.11 -31.69
CA ASP A 61 10.75 45.41 -30.39
C ASP A 61 9.83 45.91 -29.26
N LYS A 62 10.08 45.47 -28.00
CA LYS A 62 10.43 46.25 -26.81
C LYS A 62 10.10 45.52 -25.47
N SER A 63 11.15 45.41 -24.70
CA SER A 63 11.23 45.39 -23.21
C SER A 63 9.95 45.47 -22.38
N GLY A 64 9.82 44.55 -21.40
CA GLY A 64 8.89 44.71 -20.27
C GLY A 64 9.00 43.54 -19.30
N THR A 65 9.55 43.81 -18.12
CA THR A 65 9.54 42.92 -16.93
C THR A 65 8.12 42.57 -16.53
N GLY A 66 7.80 41.29 -16.44
CA GLY A 66 6.49 40.83 -15.97
C GLY A 66 6.55 39.40 -15.46
N THR A 67 6.20 39.26 -14.21
CA THR A 67 5.96 38.01 -13.46
C THR A 67 5.14 37.01 -14.26
N ALA A 68 5.67 35.80 -14.45
CA ALA A 68 4.96 34.71 -15.10
C ALA A 68 3.95 34.08 -14.12
N ALA A 69 2.67 34.34 -14.35
CA ALA A 69 1.56 33.57 -13.81
C ALA A 69 1.35 32.36 -14.73
N VAL A 70 1.40 31.17 -14.17
CA VAL A 70 1.10 29.93 -14.88
C VAL A 70 -0.40 29.82 -15.03
N PHE A 71 -0.91 30.02 -16.25
CA PHE A 71 -2.28 29.69 -16.62
C PHE A 71 -2.36 28.23 -17.05
N LEU A 72 -3.14 27.44 -16.32
CA LEU A 72 -3.64 26.14 -16.77
C LEU A 72 -4.81 26.39 -17.74
N PRO A 73 -4.85 25.79 -18.93
CA PRO A 73 -6.02 25.87 -19.79
C PRO A 73 -7.12 24.93 -19.31
N ALA A 74 -8.28 25.49 -19.02
CA ALA A 74 -9.53 24.75 -18.94
C ALA A 74 -9.93 24.33 -20.37
N LEU A 75 -9.95 23.06 -20.64
CA LEU A 75 -10.67 22.43 -21.76
C LEU A 75 -10.94 20.98 -21.41
N ILE A 76 -12.19 20.68 -21.14
CA ILE A 76 -12.97 19.49 -21.57
C ILE A 76 -14.36 19.67 -20.93
N VAL A 77 -15.27 20.29 -21.66
CA VAL A 77 -16.70 20.09 -21.53
C VAL A 77 -17.20 19.76 -22.92
N ASP A 78 -18.08 18.74 -23.00
CA ASP A 78 -18.79 18.19 -24.13
C ASP A 78 -18.20 16.90 -24.71
N LEU A 79 -18.67 15.80 -24.13
CA LEU A 79 -18.93 14.54 -24.86
C LEU A 79 -19.67 13.53 -23.96
N PHE A 80 -20.93 13.84 -23.58
CA PHE A 80 -21.94 12.82 -23.25
C PHE A 80 -23.31 13.31 -23.70
N PRO A 81 -24.06 12.53 -24.51
CA PRO A 81 -25.43 12.86 -24.87
C PRO A 81 -26.37 12.63 -23.67
N ASN A 82 -27.26 13.61 -23.44
CA ASN A 82 -28.31 13.55 -22.44
C ASN A 82 -29.27 12.38 -22.66
N PRO A 83 -29.70 11.68 -21.58
CA PRO A 83 -30.86 10.80 -21.63
C PRO A 83 -32.16 11.63 -21.65
N PRO A 84 -33.26 11.10 -22.24
CA PRO A 84 -34.51 11.83 -22.42
C PRO A 84 -35.25 12.01 -21.10
N ALA A 85 -35.97 13.13 -21.02
CA ALA A 85 -36.72 13.60 -19.88
C ALA A 85 -37.97 12.78 -19.55
N SER A 86 -38.22 12.70 -18.25
CA SER A 86 -39.52 12.81 -17.58
C SER A 86 -40.58 11.73 -17.77
N ALA A 87 -40.88 11.02 -16.70
CA ALA A 87 -42.27 10.62 -16.38
C ALA A 87 -42.62 11.10 -14.94
N ALA A 88 -43.81 11.64 -14.79
CA ALA A 88 -44.31 12.33 -13.62
C ALA A 88 -44.59 11.42 -12.41
N PRO A 89 -44.71 11.99 -11.18
CA PRO A 89 -44.89 11.20 -9.96
C PRO A 89 -46.28 10.66 -9.79
N VAL A 90 -46.39 9.38 -9.42
CA VAL A 90 -47.63 8.71 -9.04
C VAL A 90 -47.75 8.74 -7.51
N THR A 91 -48.86 9.28 -7.02
CA THR A 91 -49.22 9.31 -5.59
C THR A 91 -49.50 7.91 -5.04
N PRO A 92 -49.13 7.60 -3.77
CA PRO A 92 -49.47 6.31 -3.18
C PRO A 92 -50.90 6.24 -2.68
N SER A 93 -51.59 5.20 -3.03
CA SER A 93 -52.89 4.83 -2.44
C SER A 93 -52.65 3.87 -1.26
N ASN A 94 -53.28 4.15 -0.13
CA ASN A 94 -53.30 3.33 1.07
C ASN A 94 -54.06 2.00 0.80
N GLY A 95 -53.38 0.88 1.03
CA GLY A 95 -54.00 -0.44 1.13
C GLY A 95 -53.32 -1.23 2.27
N ALA A 96 -54.17 -1.75 3.18
CA ALA A 96 -53.78 -2.48 4.39
C ALA A 96 -53.05 -3.81 4.09
N PRO A 97 -52.26 -4.35 5.05
CA PRO A 97 -51.37 -5.49 4.83
C PRO A 97 -52.15 -6.83 4.90
N PRO A 98 -51.80 -7.81 4.07
CA PRO A 98 -52.15 -9.20 4.33
C PRO A 98 -51.04 -9.89 5.15
N SER A 99 -51.48 -10.70 6.07
CA SER A 99 -50.79 -11.54 7.03
C SER A 99 -49.87 -12.61 6.41
N GLY A 100 -48.72 -12.82 7.04
CA GLY A 100 -48.04 -14.10 7.24
C GLY A 100 -47.68 -14.94 6.01
N GLY A 101 -46.42 -14.78 5.54
CA GLY A 101 -45.72 -15.80 4.75
C GLY A 101 -44.47 -16.28 5.50
N PRO A 102 -44.00 -17.53 5.26
CA PRO A 102 -42.88 -18.11 5.97
C PRO A 102 -41.55 -17.44 5.61
N PRO A 103 -40.47 -17.59 6.43
CA PRO A 103 -39.23 -16.88 6.26
C PRO A 103 -38.54 -17.21 4.92
N ASN A 104 -38.08 -16.18 4.24
CA ASN A 104 -37.29 -16.28 3.01
C ASN A 104 -36.02 -17.11 3.23
N THR A 105 -36.00 -18.32 2.71
CA THR A 105 -34.76 -19.04 2.45
C THR A 105 -34.00 -18.29 1.33
N PRO A 106 -32.70 -18.06 1.46
CA PRO A 106 -31.91 -17.50 0.39
C PRO A 106 -31.96 -18.43 -0.83
N PRO A 107 -31.93 -17.89 -2.05
CA PRO A 107 -31.96 -18.72 -3.27
C PRO A 107 -30.79 -19.71 -3.22
N PRO A 108 -30.98 -20.96 -3.69
CA PRO A 108 -29.92 -21.94 -3.74
C PRO A 108 -28.73 -21.39 -4.56
N ALA A 109 -27.52 -21.58 -4.07
CA ALA A 109 -26.32 -21.28 -4.81
C ALA A 109 -26.40 -21.94 -6.19
N PRO A 110 -25.93 -21.28 -7.27
CA PRO A 110 -25.89 -21.91 -8.59
C PRO A 110 -25.10 -23.21 -8.50
N PRO A 111 -25.51 -24.27 -9.21
CA PRO A 111 -24.82 -25.54 -9.17
C PRO A 111 -23.36 -25.33 -9.59
N PRO A 112 -22.39 -26.06 -8.97
CA PRO A 112 -21.00 -25.95 -9.38
C PRO A 112 -20.93 -26.30 -10.88
N SER A 113 -20.39 -25.36 -11.66
CA SER A 113 -20.12 -25.60 -13.08
C SER A 113 -19.27 -26.85 -13.19
N GLY A 114 -19.76 -27.85 -13.95
CA GLY A 114 -19.04 -29.09 -14.19
C GLY A 114 -17.64 -28.84 -14.76
N PRO A 115 -16.76 -29.85 -14.78
CA PRO A 115 -15.41 -29.67 -15.24
C PRO A 115 -15.39 -29.10 -16.67
N VAL A 116 -14.92 -27.86 -16.80
CA VAL A 116 -14.73 -27.20 -18.09
C VAL A 116 -13.54 -27.88 -18.77
N THR A 117 -13.78 -28.53 -19.88
CA THR A 117 -12.73 -29.13 -20.69
C THR A 117 -11.85 -28.01 -21.28
N PRO A 118 -10.52 -28.06 -21.13
CA PRO A 118 -9.63 -27.06 -21.73
C PRO A 118 -9.81 -27.05 -23.26
N PRO A 119 -9.61 -25.88 -23.91
CA PRO A 119 -9.64 -25.80 -25.37
C PRO A 119 -8.64 -26.80 -25.98
N THR A 120 -9.06 -27.50 -27.03
CA THR A 120 -8.29 -28.54 -27.70
C THR A 120 -6.98 -27.96 -28.23
N GLY A 121 -5.83 -28.42 -27.71
CA GLY A 121 -4.50 -28.03 -28.17
C GLY A 121 -3.61 -27.34 -27.12
N LEU A 122 -4.10 -27.02 -25.92
CA LEU A 122 -3.26 -26.45 -24.87
C LEU A 122 -2.64 -27.57 -24.00
N ASN A 123 -1.34 -27.72 -24.07
CA ASN A 123 -0.60 -28.69 -23.23
C ASN A 123 -0.61 -28.24 -21.76
N LEU A 124 -0.95 -29.18 -20.86
CA LEU A 124 -0.73 -29.01 -19.43
C LEU A 124 0.72 -29.49 -19.11
N ALA A 125 1.57 -28.61 -18.61
CA ALA A 125 2.91 -28.98 -18.15
C ALA A 125 2.88 -29.80 -16.86
N ALA A 126 1.78 -29.66 -16.07
CA ALA A 126 1.58 -30.30 -14.80
C ALA A 126 0.07 -30.45 -14.53
N PRO A 127 -0.35 -31.33 -13.59
CA PRO A 127 -1.73 -31.37 -13.15
C PRO A 127 -2.18 -29.99 -12.61
N PRO A 128 -3.49 -29.68 -12.63
CA PRO A 128 -4.01 -28.41 -12.12
C PRO A 128 -3.50 -28.13 -10.70
N ARG A 129 -2.98 -26.93 -10.48
CA ARG A 129 -2.49 -26.50 -9.17
C ARG A 129 -3.69 -26.27 -8.23
N ALA A 130 -3.65 -26.86 -7.04
CA ALA A 130 -4.60 -26.52 -5.99
C ALA A 130 -4.39 -25.05 -5.58
N VAL A 131 -5.48 -24.28 -5.60
CA VAL A 131 -5.49 -22.88 -5.16
C VAL A 131 -6.25 -22.80 -3.85
N SER A 132 -5.65 -22.17 -2.83
CA SER A 132 -6.24 -21.95 -1.51
C SER A 132 -6.39 -20.47 -1.22
N GLY A 133 -7.34 -20.11 -0.35
CA GLY A 133 -7.65 -18.73 -0.01
C GLY A 133 -8.67 -18.10 -0.97
N GLU A 134 -9.12 -16.89 -0.64
CA GLU A 134 -10.01 -16.10 -1.50
C GLU A 134 -9.20 -15.46 -2.64
N PHE A 135 -9.68 -15.53 -3.87
CA PHE A 135 -9.02 -14.97 -5.04
C PHE A 135 -10.06 -14.58 -6.11
N VAL A 136 -9.65 -13.73 -7.04
CA VAL A 136 -10.48 -13.34 -8.19
C VAL A 136 -10.59 -14.55 -9.14
N PRO A 137 -11.79 -15.10 -9.37
CA PRO A 137 -11.96 -16.42 -9.99
C PRO A 137 -11.56 -16.50 -11.46
N ASP A 138 -11.48 -15.38 -12.16
CA ASP A 138 -11.14 -15.27 -13.58
C ASP A 138 -9.82 -14.56 -13.85
N GLU A 139 -8.93 -14.44 -12.85
CA GLU A 139 -7.65 -13.73 -12.99
C GLU A 139 -6.45 -14.53 -12.48
N VAL A 140 -5.33 -14.34 -13.19
CA VAL A 140 -4.00 -14.82 -12.76
C VAL A 140 -2.97 -13.69 -12.86
N LEU A 141 -2.03 -13.67 -11.92
CA LEU A 141 -0.88 -12.78 -11.93
C LEU A 141 0.37 -13.54 -12.36
N VAL A 142 1.10 -12.97 -13.31
CA VAL A 142 2.27 -13.60 -13.92
C VAL A 142 3.40 -12.60 -14.03
N THR A 143 4.62 -12.99 -13.65
CA THR A 143 5.80 -12.20 -14.03
C THR A 143 6.35 -12.73 -15.36
N VAL A 144 6.59 -11.80 -16.28
CA VAL A 144 7.00 -12.10 -17.65
C VAL A 144 8.36 -11.46 -17.94
N THR A 145 9.22 -12.22 -18.62
CA THR A 145 10.46 -11.68 -19.19
C THR A 145 10.21 -11.27 -20.64
N GLY A 146 10.37 -10.00 -20.96
CA GLY A 146 10.17 -9.44 -22.29
C GLY A 146 9.32 -8.17 -22.30
N ASP A 147 9.05 -7.67 -23.49
CA ASP A 147 8.28 -6.47 -23.76
C ASP A 147 6.76 -6.74 -23.86
N ALA A 148 5.98 -5.71 -24.19
CA ALA A 148 4.54 -5.83 -24.38
C ALA A 148 4.14 -6.78 -25.52
N GLY A 149 5.00 -6.96 -26.53
CA GLY A 149 4.79 -7.91 -27.62
C GLY A 149 4.83 -9.34 -27.14
N VAL A 150 5.76 -9.67 -26.24
CA VAL A 150 5.86 -11.00 -25.60
C VAL A 150 4.63 -11.26 -24.73
N VAL A 151 4.16 -10.27 -23.97
CA VAL A 151 2.94 -10.38 -23.15
C VAL A 151 1.72 -10.72 -24.01
N GLN A 152 1.55 -10.02 -25.16
CA GLN A 152 0.44 -10.28 -26.07
C GLN A 152 0.54 -11.65 -26.74
N GLN A 153 1.75 -12.12 -27.06
CA GLN A 153 1.96 -13.47 -27.60
C GLN A 153 1.55 -14.55 -26.57
N ILE A 154 1.91 -14.39 -25.30
CA ILE A 154 1.48 -15.29 -24.22
C ILE A 154 -0.05 -15.27 -24.12
N ALA A 155 -0.67 -14.09 -24.06
CA ALA A 155 -2.12 -13.95 -24.01
C ALA A 155 -2.81 -14.74 -25.14
N ASN A 156 -2.34 -14.54 -26.39
CA ASN A 156 -2.87 -15.23 -27.56
C ASN A 156 -2.66 -16.75 -27.50
N SER A 157 -1.46 -17.20 -27.05
CA SER A 157 -1.11 -18.63 -26.98
C SER A 157 -1.99 -19.39 -25.99
N PHE A 158 -2.43 -18.74 -24.93
CA PHE A 158 -3.23 -19.40 -23.86
C PHE A 158 -4.70 -18.94 -23.83
N GLY A 159 -5.16 -18.17 -24.82
CA GLY A 159 -6.54 -17.68 -24.87
C GLY A 159 -6.89 -16.78 -23.66
N LEU A 160 -5.96 -15.93 -23.26
CA LEU A 160 -6.11 -15.03 -22.12
C LEU A 160 -6.26 -13.59 -22.60
N GLN A 161 -6.86 -12.76 -21.78
CA GLN A 161 -6.95 -11.32 -22.01
C GLN A 161 -5.95 -10.58 -21.10
N VAL A 162 -5.16 -9.68 -21.65
CA VAL A 162 -4.33 -8.78 -20.83
C VAL A 162 -5.26 -7.75 -20.16
N ARG A 163 -5.38 -7.81 -18.84
CA ARG A 163 -6.15 -6.85 -18.03
C ARG A 163 -5.29 -5.64 -17.65
N SER A 164 -4.05 -5.90 -17.23
CA SER A 164 -3.06 -4.86 -16.98
C SER A 164 -1.63 -5.43 -17.08
N GLN A 165 -0.67 -4.55 -17.32
CA GLN A 165 0.77 -4.87 -17.26
C GLN A 165 1.55 -3.68 -16.73
N ARG A 166 2.57 -3.93 -15.91
CA ARG A 166 3.44 -2.88 -15.38
C ARG A 166 4.81 -3.45 -15.01
N GLN A 167 5.83 -2.61 -15.07
CA GLN A 167 7.13 -2.94 -14.48
C GLN A 167 7.02 -2.89 -12.96
N SER A 168 7.49 -3.94 -12.30
CA SER A 168 7.55 -3.99 -10.84
C SER A 168 9.01 -3.86 -10.40
N ARG A 169 9.33 -2.78 -9.68
CA ARG A 169 10.66 -2.57 -9.11
C ARG A 169 11.03 -3.68 -8.13
N LEU A 170 10.07 -4.07 -7.29
CA LEU A 170 10.29 -5.09 -6.26
C LEU A 170 10.35 -6.51 -6.81
N LEU A 171 9.70 -6.80 -7.93
CA LEU A 171 9.78 -8.12 -8.58
C LEU A 171 10.89 -8.19 -9.63
N GLY A 172 11.45 -7.06 -10.05
CA GLY A 172 12.50 -6.97 -11.07
C GLY A 172 12.06 -7.44 -12.46
N SER A 173 10.75 -7.39 -12.77
CA SER A 173 10.16 -7.95 -13.98
C SER A 173 8.82 -7.30 -14.31
N THR A 174 8.30 -7.55 -15.53
CA THR A 174 6.95 -7.13 -15.89
C THR A 174 5.93 -8.00 -15.17
N LEU A 175 5.12 -7.40 -14.30
CA LEU A 175 3.94 -8.05 -13.73
C LEU A 175 2.76 -7.87 -14.67
N VAL A 176 2.11 -8.96 -15.02
CA VAL A 176 0.96 -9.00 -15.92
C VAL A 176 -0.23 -9.63 -15.19
N ARG A 177 -1.38 -8.98 -15.25
CA ARG A 177 -2.67 -9.51 -14.84
C ARG A 177 -3.40 -9.99 -16.09
N PHE A 178 -3.59 -11.31 -16.19
CA PHE A 178 -4.36 -11.93 -17.26
C PHE A 178 -5.76 -12.28 -16.78
N GLY A 179 -6.75 -12.02 -17.63
CA GLY A 179 -8.13 -12.46 -17.47
C GLY A 179 -8.39 -13.76 -18.20
N ILE A 180 -9.15 -14.66 -17.58
CA ILE A 180 -9.62 -15.94 -18.12
C ILE A 180 -11.03 -15.69 -18.67
N THR A 181 -11.20 -15.76 -19.98
CA THR A 181 -12.48 -15.42 -20.64
C THR A 181 -13.32 -16.63 -21.02
N ASP A 182 -12.77 -17.83 -20.91
CA ASP A 182 -13.39 -19.09 -21.32
C ASP A 182 -13.86 -19.97 -20.14
N GLY A 183 -13.81 -19.44 -18.91
CA GLY A 183 -14.28 -20.09 -17.70
C GLY A 183 -13.41 -21.22 -17.18
N ARG A 184 -12.17 -21.41 -17.69
CA ARG A 184 -11.22 -22.37 -17.12
C ARG A 184 -10.91 -22.01 -15.67
N PRO A 185 -10.82 -23.00 -14.76
CA PRO A 185 -10.35 -22.76 -13.40
C PRO A 185 -8.93 -22.15 -13.35
N VAL A 186 -8.70 -21.23 -12.41
CA VAL A 186 -7.39 -20.58 -12.19
C VAL A 186 -6.25 -21.59 -12.10
N GLY A 187 -6.42 -22.69 -11.34
CA GLY A 187 -5.41 -23.73 -11.19
C GLY A 187 -5.02 -24.44 -12.50
N VAL A 188 -5.96 -24.56 -13.45
CA VAL A 188 -5.70 -25.10 -14.78
C VAL A 188 -4.85 -24.12 -15.59
N VAL A 189 -5.21 -22.85 -15.59
CA VAL A 189 -4.47 -21.81 -16.33
C VAL A 189 -3.05 -21.64 -15.77
N LEU A 190 -2.89 -21.67 -14.45
CA LEU A 190 -1.56 -21.62 -13.83
C LEU A 190 -0.67 -22.80 -14.25
N ALA A 191 -1.23 -24.02 -14.35
CA ALA A 191 -0.51 -25.20 -14.82
C ALA A 191 -0.17 -25.09 -16.32
N GLN A 192 -1.04 -24.56 -17.15
CA GLN A 192 -0.78 -24.31 -18.57
C GLN A 192 0.33 -23.29 -18.79
N LEU A 193 0.29 -22.17 -18.06
CA LEU A 193 1.33 -21.13 -18.11
C LEU A 193 2.69 -21.64 -17.62
N ALA A 194 2.73 -22.69 -16.79
CA ALA A 194 3.97 -23.28 -16.33
C ALA A 194 4.77 -23.97 -17.46
N ALA A 195 4.13 -24.29 -18.58
CA ALA A 195 4.80 -24.82 -19.77
C ALA A 195 5.56 -23.74 -20.58
N ASP A 196 5.31 -22.47 -20.34
CA ASP A 196 5.90 -21.36 -21.09
C ASP A 196 7.07 -20.74 -20.32
N GLY A 197 8.29 -20.93 -20.84
CA GLY A 197 9.52 -20.43 -20.21
C GLY A 197 9.62 -18.88 -20.14
N ARG A 198 8.75 -18.15 -20.86
CA ARG A 198 8.66 -16.69 -20.77
C ARG A 198 7.94 -16.24 -19.49
N THR A 199 7.16 -17.12 -18.86
CA THR A 199 6.48 -16.88 -17.58
C THR A 199 7.33 -17.41 -16.43
N GLN A 200 7.57 -16.61 -15.39
CA GLN A 200 8.43 -17.00 -14.27
C GLN A 200 7.61 -17.34 -13.01
N ARG A 201 6.99 -16.36 -12.36
CA ARG A 201 6.10 -16.56 -11.22
C ARG A 201 4.66 -16.46 -11.67
N ARG A 202 3.83 -17.34 -11.17
CA ARG A 202 2.43 -17.51 -11.58
C ARG A 202 1.60 -17.76 -10.34
N GLU A 203 0.72 -16.81 -10.02
CA GLU A 203 -0.11 -16.85 -8.82
C GLU A 203 -1.56 -16.47 -9.13
N PRO A 204 -2.53 -16.96 -8.33
CA PRO A 204 -3.87 -16.40 -8.34
C PRO A 204 -3.82 -14.91 -7.95
N ASN A 205 -4.78 -14.13 -8.42
CA ASN A 205 -4.98 -12.79 -7.89
C ASN A 205 -5.75 -12.90 -6.56
N HIS A 206 -5.01 -13.16 -5.46
CA HIS A 206 -5.60 -13.35 -4.14
C HIS A 206 -6.24 -12.07 -3.61
N ILE A 207 -7.30 -12.23 -2.82
CA ILE A 207 -8.00 -11.16 -2.10
C ILE A 207 -7.44 -11.09 -0.68
N TYR A 208 -7.16 -9.88 -0.20
CA TYR A 208 -6.71 -9.59 1.15
C TYR A 208 -7.73 -8.71 1.85
N SER A 209 -7.92 -8.91 3.17
CA SER A 209 -8.92 -8.20 3.97
C SER A 209 -8.27 -7.41 5.10
N LEU A 210 -8.80 -6.20 5.35
CA LEU A 210 -8.44 -5.41 6.53
C LEU A 210 -8.94 -6.06 7.81
N GLN A 211 -8.23 -5.82 8.92
CA GLN A 211 -8.52 -6.42 10.22
C GLN A 211 -8.92 -5.34 11.23
N GLN A 212 -10.18 -5.31 11.67
CA GLN A 212 -10.77 -4.25 12.51
C GLN A 212 -11.79 -4.73 13.56
N ALA A 213 -11.87 -4.08 14.76
CA ALA A 213 -12.91 -4.21 15.80
C ALA A 213 -12.89 -3.00 16.79
N ALA A 214 -13.89 -2.70 17.65
CA ALA A 214 -14.12 -1.41 18.36
C ALA A 214 -13.97 -1.33 19.91
N GLY A 215 -13.58 -0.18 20.56
CA GLY A 215 -13.44 0.05 22.01
C GLY A 215 -12.74 1.33 22.57
N ILE A 216 -12.30 1.72 23.79
CA ILE A 216 -11.88 3.07 24.32
C ILE A 216 -10.49 3.23 24.97
N VAL A 217 -9.79 4.39 24.76
CA VAL A 217 -8.65 5.13 25.40
C VAL A 217 -7.23 4.80 24.90
N ASN A 218 -6.47 5.86 24.47
CA ASN A 218 -5.07 5.72 24.04
C ASN A 218 -4.11 5.64 25.26
N TYR A 219 -3.86 4.44 25.70
CA TYR A 219 -2.93 4.07 26.79
C TYR A 219 -1.55 3.61 26.23
N ALA A 220 -1.38 3.69 24.92
CA ALA A 220 -0.23 3.07 24.25
C ALA A 220 1.10 3.64 24.71
N PHE A 221 1.18 4.97 24.88
CA PHE A 221 2.40 5.63 25.31
C PHE A 221 2.99 5.02 26.61
N ASP A 222 2.14 4.85 27.61
CA ASP A 222 2.54 4.28 28.90
C ASP A 222 2.93 2.80 28.78
N ARG A 223 2.16 2.04 27.97
CA ARG A 223 2.37 0.58 27.85
C ARG A 223 3.66 0.22 27.13
N ILE A 224 4.06 0.97 26.12
CA ILE A 224 5.30 0.74 25.36
C ILE A 224 6.49 1.56 25.91
N ALA A 225 6.33 2.22 27.06
CA ALA A 225 7.33 3.07 27.69
C ALA A 225 7.84 4.22 26.78
N LEU A 226 6.98 4.78 25.92
CA LEU A 226 7.30 5.94 25.07
C LEU A 226 7.04 7.23 25.86
N ASP A 227 8.08 8.03 26.04
CA ASP A 227 7.92 9.40 26.53
C ASP A 227 7.40 10.28 25.39
N SER A 228 6.15 10.72 25.50
CA SER A 228 5.50 11.55 24.47
C SER A 228 6.26 12.86 24.19
N LYS A 229 6.99 13.39 25.17
CA LYS A 229 7.83 14.59 25.00
C LYS A 229 9.10 14.33 24.16
N GLN A 230 9.48 13.08 24.00
CA GLN A 230 10.62 12.64 23.19
C GLN A 230 10.17 11.97 21.89
N ALA A 231 8.86 11.71 21.75
CA ALA A 231 8.28 11.16 20.54
C ALA A 231 8.41 12.20 19.40
N SER A 232 9.19 11.88 18.41
CA SER A 232 9.40 12.76 17.25
C SER A 232 9.24 12.01 15.94
N GLY A 233 10.09 11.04 15.64
CA GLY A 233 10.16 10.39 14.34
C GLY A 233 10.47 11.37 13.20
N GLU A 234 11.01 12.54 13.50
CA GLU A 234 11.15 13.66 12.56
C GLU A 234 11.86 13.24 11.28
N ASN A 235 11.24 13.56 10.14
CA ASN A 235 11.70 13.26 8.79
C ASN A 235 11.80 11.76 8.44
N VAL A 236 11.39 10.85 9.32
CA VAL A 236 11.30 9.42 8.96
C VAL A 236 10.10 9.20 8.04
N ARG A 237 10.36 8.61 6.87
CA ARG A 237 9.33 8.32 5.88
C ARG A 237 8.70 6.96 6.15
N VAL A 238 7.39 6.95 6.33
CA VAL A 238 6.60 5.74 6.60
C VAL A 238 5.56 5.57 5.51
N ALA A 239 5.60 4.48 4.78
CA ALA A 239 4.51 4.11 3.89
C ALA A 239 3.41 3.40 4.67
N VAL A 240 2.16 3.75 4.39
CA VAL A 240 0.97 3.06 4.89
C VAL A 240 0.18 2.54 3.70
N ILE A 241 -0.07 1.22 3.67
CA ILE A 241 -0.88 0.57 2.63
C ILE A 241 -2.21 0.18 3.25
N ASP A 242 -3.27 0.94 2.93
CA ASP A 242 -4.55 0.87 3.63
C ASP A 242 -5.75 1.31 2.75
N THR A 243 -6.89 1.67 3.35
CA THR A 243 -8.01 2.39 2.70
C THR A 243 -7.60 3.82 2.33
N GLY A 244 -8.48 4.61 1.72
CA GLY A 244 -8.29 6.06 1.66
C GLY A 244 -8.22 6.70 3.04
N ILE A 245 -7.77 7.97 3.10
CA ILE A 245 -7.73 8.76 4.34
C ILE A 245 -8.63 9.99 4.24
N ASP A 246 -9.07 10.48 5.38
CA ASP A 246 -9.66 11.81 5.51
C ASP A 246 -8.56 12.81 5.89
N ASP A 247 -7.96 13.43 4.88
CA ASP A 247 -6.90 14.42 5.04
C ASP A 247 -7.40 15.77 5.61
N THR A 248 -8.72 15.93 5.75
CA THR A 248 -9.32 17.08 6.46
C THR A 248 -9.35 16.87 7.97
N ASN A 249 -9.06 15.67 8.47
CA ASN A 249 -8.99 15.42 9.91
C ASN A 249 -7.87 16.26 10.54
N PRO A 250 -8.17 17.05 11.60
CA PRO A 250 -7.16 17.91 12.24
C PRO A 250 -5.90 17.17 12.72
N ALA A 251 -6.04 15.91 13.11
CA ALA A 251 -4.90 15.09 13.54
C ALA A 251 -3.96 14.70 12.39
N LEU A 252 -4.39 14.80 11.14
CA LEU A 252 -3.55 14.55 9.97
C LEU A 252 -2.99 15.82 9.32
N ALA A 253 -3.18 17.00 9.95
CA ALA A 253 -2.72 18.27 9.42
C ALA A 253 -1.20 18.30 9.22
N GLY A 254 -0.75 18.31 7.95
CA GLY A 254 0.67 18.32 7.58
C GLY A 254 1.42 17.01 7.79
N VAL A 255 0.75 15.93 8.18
CA VAL A 255 1.33 14.59 8.41
C VAL A 255 1.61 13.88 7.08
N THR A 256 0.64 13.89 6.16
CA THR A 256 0.73 13.19 4.88
C THR A 256 1.63 13.96 3.91
N ALA A 257 2.71 13.33 3.48
CA ALA A 257 3.68 13.89 2.54
C ALA A 257 3.29 13.62 1.07
N ALA A 258 2.72 12.45 0.79
CA ALA A 258 2.23 12.07 -0.53
C ALA A 258 1.12 11.01 -0.40
N GLN A 259 0.25 10.96 -1.40
CA GLN A 259 -0.79 9.95 -1.52
C GLN A 259 -0.71 9.26 -2.88
N TYR A 260 -1.03 7.98 -2.91
CA TYR A 260 -1.16 7.18 -4.12
C TYR A 260 -2.46 6.40 -4.08
N ASP A 261 -3.24 6.48 -5.15
CA ASP A 261 -4.44 5.67 -5.32
C ASP A 261 -4.13 4.48 -6.25
N ALA A 262 -3.96 3.29 -5.66
CA ALA A 262 -3.77 2.06 -6.43
C ALA A 262 -5.09 1.52 -7.01
N MET A 263 -6.24 2.16 -6.70
CA MET A 263 -7.58 1.78 -7.13
C MET A 263 -8.35 2.97 -7.77
N PRO A 264 -7.78 3.69 -8.75
CA PRO A 264 -8.32 4.98 -9.20
C PRO A 264 -9.72 4.89 -9.83
N ASN A 265 -10.14 3.69 -10.27
CA ASN A 265 -11.46 3.46 -10.87
C ASN A 265 -12.50 2.94 -9.87
N VAL A 266 -12.16 2.84 -8.58
CA VAL A 266 -13.05 2.39 -7.51
C VAL A 266 -13.41 3.60 -6.64
N PRO A 267 -14.69 3.96 -6.49
CA PRO A 267 -15.08 5.07 -5.60
C PRO A 267 -14.56 4.87 -4.18
N ILE A 268 -14.23 5.96 -3.50
CA ILE A 268 -13.84 5.91 -2.09
C ILE A 268 -15.10 6.03 -1.25
N GLU A 269 -15.45 4.94 -0.56
CA GLU A 269 -16.63 4.91 0.33
C GLU A 269 -16.27 5.14 1.80
N LYS A 270 -15.11 4.59 2.23
CA LYS A 270 -14.66 4.67 3.63
C LYS A 270 -13.20 5.10 3.72
N ARG A 271 -12.93 5.94 4.72
CA ARG A 271 -11.59 6.51 4.99
C ARG A 271 -11.14 6.26 6.43
N ASP A 272 -12.02 5.73 7.28
CA ASP A 272 -11.81 5.69 8.74
C ASP A 272 -10.59 4.86 9.13
N HIS A 273 -10.41 3.66 8.53
CA HIS A 273 -9.33 2.76 8.91
C HIS A 273 -7.95 3.34 8.57
N GLY A 274 -7.73 3.81 7.35
CA GLY A 274 -6.47 4.44 6.94
C GLY A 274 -6.20 5.72 7.74
N THR A 275 -7.23 6.55 7.99
CA THR A 275 -7.14 7.75 8.83
C THR A 275 -6.68 7.40 10.25
N SER A 276 -7.25 6.34 10.85
CA SER A 276 -6.87 5.86 12.18
C SER A 276 -5.45 5.33 12.22
N VAL A 277 -5.04 4.57 11.22
CA VAL A 277 -3.68 4.03 11.12
C VAL A 277 -2.64 5.15 10.97
N ASP A 278 -2.85 6.10 10.05
CA ASP A 278 -1.95 7.25 9.85
C ASP A 278 -1.86 8.09 11.14
N GLY A 279 -3.01 8.32 11.80
CA GLY A 279 -3.07 9.09 13.03
C GLY A 279 -2.37 8.41 14.21
N LEU A 280 -2.50 7.10 14.37
CA LEU A 280 -1.77 6.36 15.42
C LEU A 280 -0.26 6.34 15.17
N ILE A 281 0.18 6.38 13.91
CA ILE A 281 1.60 6.49 13.58
C ILE A 281 2.12 7.91 13.84
N ALA A 282 1.48 8.93 13.24
CA ALA A 282 2.07 10.26 13.14
C ALA A 282 1.09 11.42 13.39
N GLY A 283 -0.07 11.14 14.00
CA GLY A 283 -1.07 12.16 14.30
C GLY A 283 -0.52 13.32 15.12
N VAL A 284 -1.12 14.50 14.97
CA VAL A 284 -0.72 15.72 15.65
C VAL A 284 -1.86 16.30 16.50
N GLY A 285 -1.53 17.21 17.41
CA GLY A 285 -2.51 17.92 18.25
C GLY A 285 -3.12 17.05 19.33
N ALA A 286 -4.46 17.06 19.47
CA ALA A 286 -5.15 16.36 20.55
C ALA A 286 -5.09 14.82 20.45
N LEU A 287 -4.85 14.28 19.25
CA LEU A 287 -4.71 12.85 18.97
C LEU A 287 -3.29 12.55 18.47
N GLU A 288 -2.33 12.89 19.32
CA GLU A 288 -0.90 12.69 19.01
C GLU A 288 -0.59 11.20 18.77
N GLY A 289 0.07 10.94 17.64
CA GLY A 289 0.55 9.61 17.28
C GLY A 289 1.90 9.29 17.92
N MET A 290 2.37 8.06 17.69
CA MET A 290 3.65 7.60 18.28
C MET A 290 4.87 8.37 17.75
N ALA A 291 4.77 8.99 16.55
CA ALA A 291 5.86 9.71 15.89
C ALA A 291 5.32 10.93 15.12
N PRO A 292 4.93 12.02 15.81
CA PRO A 292 4.23 13.16 15.19
C PRO A 292 5.06 13.94 14.17
N GLY A 293 6.37 13.77 14.13
CA GLY A 293 7.27 14.33 13.11
C GLY A 293 7.53 13.42 11.91
N ALA A 294 7.01 12.21 11.91
CA ALA A 294 7.15 11.30 10.77
C ALA A 294 6.36 11.79 9.56
N ARG A 295 6.82 11.41 8.37
CA ARG A 295 6.20 11.80 7.09
C ARG A 295 5.49 10.58 6.50
N ILE A 296 4.17 10.64 6.44
CA ILE A 296 3.36 9.54 5.91
C ILE A 296 3.27 9.62 4.38
N TYR A 297 3.56 8.49 3.75
CA TYR A 297 3.35 8.21 2.34
C TYR A 297 2.20 7.21 2.25
N HIS A 298 1.00 7.71 2.02
CA HIS A 298 -0.21 6.90 2.09
C HIS A 298 -0.57 6.30 0.74
N ALA A 299 -0.68 4.97 0.65
CA ALA A 299 -1.14 4.25 -0.54
C ALA A 299 -2.53 3.64 -0.29
N ARG A 300 -3.55 4.19 -0.96
CA ARG A 300 -4.87 3.57 -0.98
C ARG A 300 -4.83 2.31 -1.81
N ALA A 301 -4.98 1.16 -1.16
CA ALA A 301 -4.99 -0.15 -1.78
C ALA A 301 -6.21 -1.00 -1.38
N PHE A 302 -7.08 -0.50 -0.50
CA PHE A 302 -8.25 -1.22 -0.01
C PHE A 302 -9.53 -0.40 -0.15
N GLU A 303 -10.63 -1.10 -0.48
CA GLU A 303 -11.98 -0.56 -0.44
C GLU A 303 -12.96 -1.65 0.02
N GLY A 304 -13.98 -1.27 0.82
CA GLY A 304 -14.89 -2.25 1.43
C GLY A 304 -14.21 -3.35 2.25
N GLY A 305 -13.03 -3.04 2.81
CA GLY A 305 -12.20 -3.97 3.58
C GLY A 305 -11.46 -5.02 2.73
N LYS A 306 -11.41 -4.87 1.40
CA LYS A 306 -10.80 -5.85 0.49
C LYS A 306 -9.85 -5.19 -0.52
N SER A 307 -8.88 -6.00 -0.98
CA SER A 307 -7.94 -5.65 -2.05
C SER A 307 -7.58 -6.88 -2.87
N THR A 308 -6.93 -6.65 -4.00
CA THR A 308 -6.37 -7.72 -4.84
C THR A 308 -4.85 -7.63 -4.89
N MET A 309 -4.19 -8.73 -5.24
CA MET A 309 -2.73 -8.81 -5.18
C MET A 309 -2.02 -7.81 -6.10
N ASP A 310 -2.56 -7.55 -7.30
CA ASP A 310 -1.99 -6.58 -8.23
C ASP A 310 -2.03 -5.15 -7.67
N VAL A 311 -3.10 -4.78 -6.97
CA VAL A 311 -3.26 -3.49 -6.29
C VAL A 311 -2.26 -3.36 -5.14
N ILE A 312 -2.14 -4.39 -4.28
CA ILE A 312 -1.17 -4.41 -3.17
C ILE A 312 0.27 -4.28 -3.69
N LEU A 313 0.61 -5.02 -4.74
CA LEU A 313 1.94 -4.93 -5.35
C LEU A 313 2.21 -3.54 -5.97
N ALA A 314 1.17 -2.91 -6.56
CA ALA A 314 1.31 -1.54 -7.05
C ALA A 314 1.60 -0.54 -5.92
N ALA A 315 0.90 -0.68 -4.79
CA ALA A 315 1.13 0.15 -3.62
C ALA A 315 2.53 -0.06 -3.01
N LEU A 316 2.99 -1.32 -2.94
CA LEU A 316 4.35 -1.65 -2.46
C LEU A 316 5.44 -1.10 -3.39
N ASP A 317 5.27 -1.21 -4.70
CA ASP A 317 6.23 -0.66 -5.67
C ASP A 317 6.30 0.87 -5.55
N TRP A 318 5.14 1.54 -5.46
CA TRP A 318 5.11 2.99 -5.25
C TRP A 318 5.80 3.37 -3.92
N ALA A 319 5.53 2.67 -2.83
CA ALA A 319 6.19 2.93 -1.55
C ALA A 319 7.72 2.81 -1.67
N ALA A 320 8.20 1.78 -2.38
CA ALA A 320 9.63 1.60 -2.62
C ALA A 320 10.26 2.73 -3.47
N GLU A 321 9.49 3.40 -4.34
CA GLU A 321 9.93 4.56 -5.10
C GLU A 321 10.00 5.84 -4.26
N GLN A 322 9.31 5.89 -3.11
CA GLN A 322 9.31 7.05 -2.23
C GLN A 322 10.46 7.05 -1.21
N ASP A 323 11.38 6.09 -1.28
CA ASP A 323 12.54 6.02 -0.36
C ASP A 323 12.11 5.91 1.12
N VAL A 324 11.01 5.20 1.39
CA VAL A 324 10.52 5.03 2.75
C VAL A 324 11.39 4.08 3.56
N ARG A 325 11.45 4.30 4.87
CA ARG A 325 12.20 3.45 5.79
C ARG A 325 11.33 2.39 6.46
N ILE A 326 10.03 2.61 6.51
CA ILE A 326 9.05 1.73 7.14
C ILE A 326 7.89 1.51 6.18
N ILE A 327 7.39 0.29 6.08
CA ILE A 327 6.13 -0.02 5.41
C ILE A 327 5.18 -0.66 6.43
N ASN A 328 4.08 0.01 6.72
CA ASN A 328 2.98 -0.51 7.54
C ASN A 328 1.94 -1.20 6.66
N MET A 329 1.63 -2.46 6.99
CA MET A 329 0.71 -3.34 6.25
C MET A 329 -0.37 -3.87 7.19
N SER A 330 -1.44 -3.09 7.35
CA SER A 330 -2.54 -3.39 8.29
C SER A 330 -3.57 -4.36 7.71
N PHE A 331 -3.15 -5.39 6.99
CA PHE A 331 -4.01 -6.35 6.30
C PHE A 331 -3.48 -7.79 6.37
N VAL A 332 -4.35 -8.76 6.13
CA VAL A 332 -3.98 -10.17 6.00
C VAL A 332 -4.65 -10.83 4.81
N GLY A 333 -3.96 -11.83 4.27
CA GLY A 333 -4.46 -12.70 3.21
C GLY A 333 -3.73 -14.05 3.18
N PRO A 334 -4.00 -14.88 2.18
CA PRO A 334 -3.33 -16.15 2.01
C PRO A 334 -1.86 -15.97 1.59
N LYS A 335 -1.06 -17.04 1.72
CA LYS A 335 0.31 -17.05 1.21
C LYS A 335 0.33 -16.82 -0.31
N ASN A 336 1.18 -15.89 -0.74
CA ASN A 336 1.40 -15.60 -2.15
C ASN A 336 2.89 -15.33 -2.39
N ASP A 337 3.49 -16.03 -3.36
CA ASP A 337 4.95 -15.98 -3.57
C ASP A 337 5.40 -14.64 -4.20
N LEU A 338 4.53 -13.94 -4.93
CA LEU A 338 4.82 -12.59 -5.42
C LEU A 338 4.94 -11.62 -4.26
N LEU A 339 3.97 -11.65 -3.33
CA LEU A 339 4.01 -10.82 -2.12
C LEU A 339 5.25 -11.14 -1.27
N GLY A 340 5.55 -12.44 -1.07
CA GLY A 340 6.74 -12.85 -0.34
C GLY A 340 8.04 -12.38 -0.99
N THR A 341 8.09 -12.33 -2.33
CA THR A 341 9.24 -11.80 -3.06
C THR A 341 9.34 -10.29 -2.92
N ALA A 342 8.21 -9.56 -3.01
CA ALA A 342 8.19 -8.12 -2.80
C ALA A 342 8.66 -7.74 -1.38
N CYS A 343 8.20 -8.48 -0.34
CA CYS A 343 8.65 -8.28 1.03
C CYS A 343 10.17 -8.50 1.19
N ARG A 344 10.71 -9.61 0.67
CA ARG A 344 12.16 -9.86 0.72
C ARG A 344 12.98 -8.77 0.03
N ASN A 345 12.52 -8.30 -1.14
CA ASN A 345 13.23 -7.25 -1.88
C ASN A 345 13.13 -5.88 -1.19
N ALA A 346 11.97 -5.54 -0.62
CA ALA A 346 11.82 -4.33 0.19
C ALA A 346 12.76 -4.37 1.41
N ARG A 347 12.88 -5.52 2.06
CA ARG A 347 13.82 -5.75 3.17
C ARG A 347 15.28 -5.59 2.73
N ALA A 348 15.65 -6.14 1.56
CA ALA A 348 16.98 -5.99 0.99
C ALA A 348 17.32 -4.54 0.59
N LEU A 349 16.31 -3.69 0.35
CA LEU A 349 16.45 -2.25 0.17
C LEU A 349 16.57 -1.48 1.50
N GLY A 350 16.59 -2.17 2.65
CA GLY A 350 16.75 -1.56 3.98
C GLY A 350 15.44 -1.11 4.64
N MET A 351 14.29 -1.46 4.08
CA MET A 351 13.00 -1.10 4.66
C MET A 351 12.64 -2.02 5.83
N VAL A 352 12.07 -1.47 6.89
CA VAL A 352 11.45 -2.22 7.99
C VAL A 352 10.00 -2.50 7.60
N LEU A 353 9.61 -3.77 7.63
CA LEU A 353 8.27 -4.21 7.29
C LEU A 353 7.51 -4.56 8.57
N VAL A 354 6.38 -3.89 8.79
CA VAL A 354 5.49 -4.11 9.93
C VAL A 354 4.13 -4.56 9.41
N ALA A 355 3.58 -5.63 9.97
CA ALA A 355 2.28 -6.14 9.53
C ALA A 355 1.41 -6.64 10.67
N ALA A 356 0.10 -6.47 10.53
CA ALA A 356 -0.90 -7.02 11.43
C ALA A 356 -0.89 -8.56 11.41
N ALA A 357 -0.87 -9.20 12.58
CA ALA A 357 -0.94 -10.67 12.69
C ALA A 357 -2.30 -11.23 12.21
N GLY A 358 -3.38 -10.45 12.36
CA GLY A 358 -4.73 -10.79 11.94
C GLY A 358 -5.71 -10.94 13.10
N ASN A 359 -7.01 -10.86 12.79
CA ASN A 359 -8.11 -10.86 13.78
C ASN A 359 -9.13 -12.00 13.53
N ASN A 360 -8.71 -13.10 12.92
CA ASN A 360 -9.57 -14.22 12.55
C ASN A 360 -9.63 -15.32 13.62
N GLY A 361 -9.02 -15.06 14.77
CA GLY A 361 -9.06 -15.91 15.95
C GLY A 361 -7.85 -16.86 16.09
N PRO A 362 -7.75 -17.52 17.25
CA PRO A 362 -6.55 -18.28 17.64
C PRO A 362 -6.31 -19.54 16.78
N LYS A 363 -7.29 -19.99 16.00
CA LYS A 363 -7.19 -21.15 15.10
C LYS A 363 -7.09 -20.76 13.63
N ALA A 364 -7.00 -19.47 13.33
CA ALA A 364 -6.86 -19.00 11.96
C ALA A 364 -5.56 -19.53 11.33
N PRO A 365 -5.53 -19.74 10.01
CA PRO A 365 -4.28 -20.01 9.31
C PRO A 365 -3.33 -18.79 9.44
N TYR A 366 -2.04 -19.00 9.18
CA TYR A 366 -1.06 -17.91 9.17
C TYR A 366 -1.47 -16.81 8.22
N GLY A 367 -1.46 -15.56 8.72
CA GLY A 367 -1.78 -14.37 7.98
C GLY A 367 -0.55 -13.79 7.25
N TYR A 368 -0.68 -13.50 5.94
CA TYR A 368 0.38 -12.87 5.17
C TYR A 368 -0.02 -11.44 4.79
N PRO A 369 0.93 -10.48 4.82
CA PRO A 369 2.39 -10.62 4.81
C PRO A 369 3.06 -10.90 6.15
N ALA A 370 2.36 -10.80 7.29
CA ALA A 370 2.96 -10.94 8.62
C ALA A 370 3.77 -12.24 8.83
N ALA A 371 3.34 -13.35 8.22
CA ALA A 371 4.02 -14.65 8.35
C ALA A 371 5.20 -14.86 7.38
N PHE A 372 5.65 -13.84 6.65
CA PHE A 372 6.91 -13.92 5.90
C PHE A 372 8.11 -13.57 6.79
N ASP A 373 9.24 -14.22 6.55
CA ASP A 373 10.50 -13.89 7.21
C ASP A 373 10.89 -12.43 6.93
N GLY A 374 11.41 -11.73 7.94
CA GLY A 374 11.78 -10.32 7.86
C GLY A 374 10.59 -9.34 7.89
N VAL A 375 9.39 -9.81 8.26
CA VAL A 375 8.23 -8.97 8.56
C VAL A 375 7.96 -9.03 10.06
N ILE A 376 7.90 -7.87 10.70
CA ILE A 376 7.54 -7.72 12.10
C ILE A 376 6.03 -7.95 12.24
N ALA A 377 5.64 -9.16 12.60
CA ALA A 377 4.25 -9.55 12.82
C ALA A 377 3.76 -9.05 14.19
N VAL A 378 2.76 -8.17 14.21
CA VAL A 378 2.28 -7.52 15.42
C VAL A 378 0.92 -8.07 15.83
N THR A 379 0.83 -8.56 17.07
CA THR A 379 -0.44 -8.89 17.72
C THR A 379 -0.89 -7.75 18.65
N ALA A 380 -2.17 -7.75 19.06
CA ALA A 380 -2.78 -6.67 19.82
C ALA A 380 -3.00 -7.04 21.29
N THR A 381 -2.68 -6.12 22.21
CA THR A 381 -2.98 -6.21 23.64
C THR A 381 -3.90 -5.07 24.09
N ASP A 382 -4.60 -5.31 25.19
CA ASP A 382 -5.41 -4.31 25.90
C ASP A 382 -4.56 -3.49 26.90
N ALA A 383 -5.21 -2.56 27.61
CA ALA A 383 -4.59 -1.71 28.64
C ALA A 383 -4.01 -2.49 29.84
N LYS A 384 -4.31 -3.76 29.97
CA LYS A 384 -3.84 -4.65 31.04
C LYS A 384 -2.86 -5.72 30.54
N ASP A 385 -2.34 -5.56 29.33
CA ASP A 385 -1.49 -6.52 28.61
C ASP A 385 -2.21 -7.83 28.24
N GLY A 386 -3.55 -7.88 28.33
CA GLY A 386 -4.34 -9.02 27.89
C GLY A 386 -4.33 -9.12 26.35
N LEU A 387 -4.10 -10.34 25.83
CA LEU A 387 -4.14 -10.58 24.39
C LEU A 387 -5.56 -10.39 23.85
N MET A 388 -5.69 -9.69 22.74
CA MET A 388 -6.97 -9.56 22.02
C MET A 388 -7.54 -10.94 21.69
N PRO A 389 -8.78 -11.28 22.11
CA PRO A 389 -9.33 -12.63 21.93
C PRO A 389 -9.40 -13.07 20.45
N GLN A 390 -9.63 -12.14 19.53
CA GLN A 390 -9.74 -12.39 18.11
C GLN A 390 -8.38 -12.41 17.39
N ALA A 391 -7.27 -12.09 18.06
CA ALA A 391 -5.96 -12.10 17.44
C ALA A 391 -5.60 -13.49 16.90
N ASN A 392 -5.03 -13.54 15.71
CA ASN A 392 -4.41 -14.74 15.18
C ASN A 392 -3.20 -15.11 16.05
N ARG A 393 -2.91 -16.40 16.15
CA ARG A 393 -1.79 -16.95 16.92
C ARG A 393 -0.89 -17.81 16.04
N GLY A 394 0.37 -17.90 16.40
CA GLY A 394 1.29 -18.79 15.70
C GLY A 394 2.76 -18.39 15.86
N ALA A 395 3.65 -19.29 15.46
CA ALA A 395 5.09 -19.09 15.58
C ALA A 395 5.62 -17.89 14.76
N TYR A 396 4.81 -17.32 13.87
CA TYR A 396 5.16 -16.12 13.10
C TYR A 396 4.94 -14.82 13.88
N VAL A 397 4.11 -14.81 14.94
CA VAL A 397 3.91 -13.61 15.76
C VAL A 397 5.26 -13.18 16.33
N PHE A 398 5.63 -11.92 16.07
CA PHE A 398 6.94 -11.40 16.45
C PHE A 398 6.86 -10.61 17.76
N ILE A 399 5.92 -9.67 17.86
CA ILE A 399 5.80 -8.78 19.03
C ILE A 399 4.34 -8.42 19.29
N SER A 400 4.03 -8.05 20.52
CA SER A 400 2.74 -7.49 20.89
C SER A 400 2.82 -6.00 21.19
N ALA A 401 1.74 -5.28 20.91
CA ALA A 401 1.61 -3.86 21.20
C ALA A 401 0.13 -3.51 21.49
N PRO A 402 -0.14 -2.37 22.14
CA PRO A 402 -1.49 -1.86 22.33
C PRO A 402 -2.26 -1.77 21.02
N GLY A 403 -3.47 -2.32 21.00
CA GLY A 403 -4.31 -2.34 19.82
C GLY A 403 -5.78 -2.62 20.13
N VAL A 404 -6.16 -2.68 21.44
CA VAL A 404 -7.52 -2.91 21.89
C VAL A 404 -8.05 -1.64 22.54
N GLU A 405 -9.22 -1.16 22.10
CA GLU A 405 -9.85 0.02 22.68
C GLU A 405 -8.96 1.29 22.58
N MET A 406 -8.37 1.52 21.43
CA MET A 406 -7.54 2.70 21.13
C MET A 406 -8.40 3.86 20.65
N VAL A 407 -8.13 5.08 21.11
CA VAL A 407 -8.70 6.29 20.49
C VAL A 407 -7.83 6.68 19.30
N ALA A 408 -8.43 6.82 18.14
CA ALA A 408 -7.73 7.19 16.90
C ALA A 408 -8.53 8.20 16.08
N PRO A 409 -7.89 9.00 15.21
CA PRO A 409 -8.60 9.84 14.26
C PRO A 409 -9.51 9.00 13.35
N SER A 410 -10.73 9.49 13.10
CA SER A 410 -11.71 8.83 12.24
C SER A 410 -12.66 9.87 11.67
N GLY A 411 -12.90 9.85 10.36
CA GLY A 411 -13.65 10.90 9.70
C GLY A 411 -13.12 12.30 10.09
N ALA A 412 -14.00 13.23 10.39
CA ALA A 412 -13.62 14.57 10.86
C ALA A 412 -13.30 14.65 12.37
N GLY A 413 -13.36 13.55 13.11
CA GLY A 413 -13.19 13.49 14.57
C GLY A 413 -12.31 12.35 15.02
N SER A 414 -12.78 11.60 16.00
CA SER A 414 -12.11 10.41 16.54
C SER A 414 -13.11 9.30 16.77
N ASP A 415 -12.63 8.07 16.72
CA ASP A 415 -13.38 6.89 17.10
C ASP A 415 -12.50 5.96 17.95
N VAL A 416 -13.13 4.95 18.41
CA VAL A 416 -12.53 3.96 19.25
C VAL A 416 -12.34 2.68 18.46
N VAL A 417 -11.10 2.22 18.33
CA VAL A 417 -10.70 1.18 17.42
C VAL A 417 -10.02 0.01 18.14
N THR A 418 -10.22 -1.19 17.62
CA THR A 418 -9.54 -2.40 18.11
C THR A 418 -9.12 -3.27 16.93
N GLY A 419 -7.88 -3.76 16.95
CA GLY A 419 -7.35 -4.66 15.93
C GLY A 419 -5.83 -4.72 15.93
N THR A 420 -5.30 -5.81 15.39
CA THR A 420 -3.86 -5.94 15.15
C THR A 420 -3.32 -4.92 14.14
N SER A 421 -4.20 -4.33 13.31
CA SER A 421 -3.90 -3.20 12.43
C SER A 421 -3.40 -1.98 13.20
N PHE A 422 -4.07 -1.66 14.31
CA PHE A 422 -3.73 -0.50 15.14
C PHE A 422 -2.50 -0.76 16.00
N ALA A 423 -2.32 -1.99 16.48
CA ALA A 423 -1.07 -2.42 17.12
C ALA A 423 0.13 -2.32 16.15
N ALA A 424 -0.04 -2.68 14.88
CA ALA A 424 0.99 -2.51 13.85
C ALA A 424 1.32 -1.03 13.61
N ALA A 425 0.33 -0.14 13.63
CA ALA A 425 0.53 1.31 13.56
C ALA A 425 1.36 1.83 14.74
N ILE A 426 1.04 1.39 15.98
CA ILE A 426 1.82 1.72 17.18
C ILE A 426 3.28 1.28 17.03
N VAL A 427 3.54 0.06 16.57
CA VAL A 427 4.92 -0.44 16.34
C VAL A 427 5.62 0.34 15.24
N SER A 428 4.92 0.69 14.16
CA SER A 428 5.50 1.48 13.05
C SER A 428 5.93 2.87 13.52
N GLY A 429 5.11 3.56 14.28
CA GLY A 429 5.47 4.86 14.87
C GLY A 429 6.58 4.75 15.91
N ALA A 430 6.56 3.71 16.75
CA ALA A 430 7.65 3.45 17.69
C ALA A 430 9.00 3.22 16.98
N ILE A 431 9.01 2.43 15.90
CA ILE A 431 10.20 2.22 15.06
C ILE A 431 10.67 3.52 14.39
N ALA A 432 9.74 4.41 14.01
CA ALA A 432 10.13 5.72 13.46
C ALA A 432 10.96 6.54 14.47
N ASN A 433 10.65 6.47 15.77
CA ASN A 433 11.48 7.10 16.80
C ASN A 433 12.88 6.45 16.90
N LEU A 434 12.99 5.12 16.79
CA LEU A 434 14.30 4.44 16.79
C LEU A 434 15.16 4.85 15.59
N ILE A 435 14.55 4.96 14.41
CA ILE A 435 15.25 5.40 13.19
C ILE A 435 15.63 6.88 13.29
N HIS A 436 14.75 7.73 13.84
CA HIS A 436 15.07 9.14 14.07
C HIS A 436 16.28 9.30 15.00
N ALA A 437 16.32 8.53 16.10
CA ALA A 437 17.40 8.57 17.08
C ALA A 437 18.72 7.96 16.54
N ALA A 438 18.64 6.99 15.62
CA ALA A 438 19.78 6.31 15.00
C ALA A 438 19.46 5.99 13.53
N PRO A 439 19.67 6.96 12.60
CA PRO A 439 19.24 6.83 11.19
C PRO A 439 19.92 5.68 10.43
N ASP A 440 21.14 5.31 10.82
CA ASP A 440 21.94 4.26 10.19
C ASP A 440 21.58 2.85 10.68
N ARG A 441 20.73 2.73 11.72
CA ARG A 441 20.31 1.43 12.27
C ARG A 441 19.62 0.61 11.20
N SER A 442 20.12 -0.59 10.96
CA SER A 442 19.57 -1.50 9.97
C SER A 442 18.21 -2.07 10.43
N ALA A 443 17.45 -2.59 9.47
CA ALA A 443 16.21 -3.25 9.79
C ALA A 443 16.40 -4.50 10.67
N ASP A 444 17.51 -5.23 10.50
CA ASP A 444 17.87 -6.39 11.32
C ASP A 444 18.24 -5.97 12.76
N ASP A 445 18.93 -4.84 12.95
CA ASP A 445 19.30 -4.36 14.28
C ASP A 445 18.04 -3.84 15.02
N ILE A 446 17.11 -3.25 14.32
CA ILE A 446 15.80 -2.89 14.88
C ILE A 446 15.07 -4.15 15.36
N GLU A 447 14.95 -5.18 14.52
CA GLU A 447 14.30 -6.44 14.93
C GLU A 447 14.98 -7.09 16.13
N LYS A 448 16.32 -7.17 16.14
CA LYS A 448 17.08 -7.70 17.28
C LYS A 448 16.83 -6.90 18.56
N ALA A 449 16.85 -5.56 18.46
CA ALA A 449 16.60 -4.70 19.61
C ALA A 449 15.18 -4.91 20.17
N LEU A 450 14.16 -4.94 19.30
CA LEU A 450 12.79 -5.19 19.71
C LEU A 450 12.63 -6.57 20.39
N ALA A 451 13.22 -7.62 19.79
CA ALA A 451 13.16 -8.97 20.34
C ALA A 451 13.88 -9.11 21.69
N ALA A 452 15.02 -8.45 21.84
CA ALA A 452 15.85 -8.56 23.05
C ALA A 452 15.28 -7.78 24.24
N THR A 453 14.45 -6.77 23.98
CA THR A 453 13.98 -5.83 25.01
C THR A 453 12.49 -5.86 25.27
N ALA A 454 11.73 -6.66 24.50
CA ALA A 454 10.31 -6.84 24.73
C ALA A 454 10.05 -7.35 26.16
N LYS A 455 9.00 -6.81 26.79
CA LYS A 455 8.53 -7.30 28.10
C LYS A 455 7.82 -8.63 27.89
N ASP A 456 8.41 -9.71 28.41
CA ASP A 456 7.86 -11.06 28.33
C ASP A 456 6.43 -11.12 28.89
N LEU A 457 5.49 -11.62 28.09
CA LEU A 457 4.10 -11.82 28.44
C LEU A 457 3.68 -13.27 28.17
N GLY A 458 2.73 -13.77 28.95
CA GLY A 458 2.24 -15.15 28.79
C GLY A 458 3.23 -16.20 29.31
N PRO A 459 3.39 -17.34 28.62
CA PRO A 459 4.41 -18.33 28.94
C PRO A 459 5.81 -17.76 28.80
N LYS A 460 6.72 -18.16 29.70
CA LYS A 460 8.09 -17.64 29.72
C LYS A 460 8.83 -17.81 28.39
N GLY A 461 9.36 -16.71 27.88
CA GLY A 461 10.11 -16.63 26.63
C GLY A 461 9.18 -16.45 25.41
N ARG A 462 9.74 -16.51 24.21
CA ARG A 462 8.96 -16.32 22.98
C ARG A 462 7.88 -17.40 22.83
N ASP A 463 6.64 -16.97 22.62
CA ASP A 463 5.48 -17.85 22.45
C ASP A 463 4.64 -17.49 21.20
N ASN A 464 3.60 -18.28 20.92
CA ASN A 464 2.74 -18.11 19.77
C ASN A 464 1.65 -17.03 19.93
N ASP A 465 1.45 -16.53 21.14
CA ASP A 465 0.40 -15.60 21.52
C ASP A 465 0.94 -14.16 21.50
N PHE A 466 2.07 -13.92 22.15
CA PHE A 466 2.66 -12.59 22.33
C PHE A 466 3.97 -12.38 21.56
N GLY A 467 4.49 -13.39 20.87
CA GLY A 467 5.81 -13.35 20.24
C GLY A 467 6.93 -13.24 21.26
N TYR A 468 7.79 -12.24 21.14
CA TYR A 468 8.81 -11.91 22.15
C TYR A 468 8.25 -11.16 23.38
N GLY A 469 6.99 -10.74 23.33
CA GLY A 469 6.32 -10.01 24.41
C GLY A 469 5.84 -8.62 23.98
N LEU A 470 5.50 -7.78 24.96
CA LEU A 470 5.06 -6.40 24.75
C LEU A 470 6.23 -5.50 24.37
N LEU A 471 6.07 -4.68 23.34
CA LEU A 471 7.02 -3.65 22.93
C LEU A 471 7.44 -2.76 24.11
N ASP A 472 8.75 -2.62 24.32
CA ASP A 472 9.37 -1.62 25.19
C ASP A 472 10.31 -0.75 24.34
N ILE A 473 9.81 0.39 23.88
CA ILE A 473 10.56 1.26 22.95
C ILE A 473 11.72 1.97 23.62
N LYS A 474 11.60 2.26 24.93
CA LYS A 474 12.66 2.88 25.69
C LYS A 474 13.86 1.94 25.83
N ALA A 475 13.59 0.68 26.19
CA ALA A 475 14.61 -0.34 26.28
C ALA A 475 15.25 -0.64 24.91
N ALA A 476 14.45 -0.72 23.83
CA ALA A 476 14.93 -0.91 22.47
C ALA A 476 15.81 0.24 21.97
N GLY A 477 15.49 1.48 22.35
CA GLY A 477 16.33 2.66 22.06
C GLY A 477 17.67 2.65 22.80
N ALA A 478 17.70 2.09 24.01
CA ALA A 478 18.92 1.98 24.84
C ALA A 478 19.79 0.75 24.50
N ALA A 479 19.25 -0.22 23.74
CA ALA A 479 19.99 -1.41 23.34
C ALA A 479 21.21 -1.02 22.48
N LYS A 480 22.39 -1.46 22.88
CA LYS A 480 23.63 -1.28 22.09
C LYS A 480 23.65 -2.30 20.96
N GLU A 481 24.14 -1.88 19.81
CA GLU A 481 24.43 -2.74 18.67
C GLU A 481 25.46 -3.83 19.01
#